data_cd4f82f1d012085faf76a0a0646fed2c
#
_entry.id   cd4f82f1d012085faf76a0a0646fed2c
#
_cell.length_a   1.000
_cell.length_b   1.000
_cell.length_c   1.000
_cell.angle_alpha   90.00
_cell.angle_beta   90.00
_cell.angle_gamma   90.00
#
_symmetry.space_group_name_H-M   'P 1'
#
loop_
_entity.id
_entity.type
_entity.pdbx_description
1 polymer ?
#
loop_
_entity_poly.entity_id
_entity_poly.type
_entity_poly.pdbx_seq_one_letter_code
_entity_poly.pdbx_strand_id
1 'polypeptide(L)'
;MIKGYLNRPEATAESITDGWLHTGDVARIDEDGFIFIVDRVKDMVLRGGENIYCAEVESVVFKLDGVAECSVFGVEDDRLGEEVGIAIFPAAGTTLTADSIRAHCGNHMAKFKIPRYIWLMSEALPRNASGKFLKRELRELLDVNDAA
;
A
#
# COMPACT_ATOMS: atom_id res chain seq x y z
N MET A 1 8.73 23.68 12.71
CA MET A 1 9.30 22.87 11.61
C MET A 1 10.79 22.70 11.87
N ILE A 2 11.39 21.53 11.56
CA ILE A 2 12.83 21.29 11.69
C ILE A 2 13.60 22.18 10.72
N LYS A 3 14.85 22.56 11.07
CA LYS A 3 15.73 23.36 10.20
C LYS A 3 16.40 22.51 9.11
N GLY A 4 16.45 21.20 9.32
CA GLY A 4 17.08 20.24 8.43
C GLY A 4 17.50 18.96 9.15
N TYR A 5 18.05 18.01 8.42
CA TYR A 5 18.59 16.75 8.94
C TYR A 5 20.07 16.93 9.29
N LEU A 6 20.45 16.52 10.50
CA LEU A 6 21.81 16.68 11.02
C LEU A 6 22.82 15.97 10.10
N ASN A 7 23.84 16.68 9.63
CA ASN A 7 24.87 16.19 8.73
C ASN A 7 24.37 15.55 7.42
N ARG A 8 23.15 15.95 6.98
CA ARG A 8 22.53 15.45 5.73
C ARG A 8 21.99 16.62 4.89
N PRO A 9 22.87 17.46 4.31
CA PRO A 9 22.45 18.65 3.56
C PRO A 9 21.65 18.28 2.30
N GLU A 10 22.00 17.21 1.59
CA GLU A 10 21.28 16.73 0.41
C GLU A 10 19.85 16.30 0.77
N ALA A 11 19.69 15.44 1.78
CA ALA A 11 18.37 15.02 2.25
C ALA A 11 17.54 16.21 2.75
N THR A 12 18.18 17.24 3.30
CA THR A 12 17.50 18.47 3.71
C THR A 12 16.98 19.23 2.50
N ALA A 13 17.82 19.41 1.46
CA ALA A 13 17.44 20.11 0.23
C ALA A 13 16.32 19.38 -0.54
N GLU A 14 16.33 18.05 -0.56
CA GLU A 14 15.26 17.24 -1.16
C GLU A 14 13.94 17.37 -0.41
N SER A 15 14.00 17.47 0.94
CA SER A 15 12.81 17.47 1.78
C SER A 15 12.24 18.85 2.05
N ILE A 16 13.03 19.91 1.93
CA ILE A 16 12.62 21.30 2.20
C ILE A 16 12.95 22.17 1.00
N THR A 17 11.92 22.63 0.29
CA THR A 17 12.05 23.53 -0.86
C THR A 17 11.28 24.82 -0.57
N ASP A 18 11.91 25.96 -0.74
CA ASP A 18 11.32 27.30 -0.55
C ASP A 18 10.63 27.48 0.83
N GLY A 19 11.18 26.84 1.87
CA GLY A 19 10.62 26.88 3.22
C GLY A 19 9.46 25.90 3.48
N TRP A 20 9.10 25.07 2.49
CA TRP A 20 8.06 24.05 2.62
C TRP A 20 8.68 22.67 2.83
N LEU A 21 8.18 21.95 3.83
CA LEU A 21 8.54 20.55 4.08
C LEU A 21 7.64 19.63 3.26
N HIS A 22 8.24 18.84 2.36
CA HIS A 22 7.55 17.77 1.66
C HIS A 22 7.45 16.55 2.57
N THR A 23 6.25 16.28 3.10
CA THR A 23 6.02 15.15 4.02
C THR A 23 6.08 13.81 3.32
N GLY A 24 5.85 13.80 2.00
CA GLY A 24 5.69 12.59 1.19
C GLY A 24 4.32 11.92 1.40
N ASP A 25 3.39 12.60 2.06
CA ASP A 25 2.03 12.13 2.23
C ASP A 25 1.11 12.70 1.15
N VAL A 26 0.10 11.94 0.76
CA VAL A 26 -1.00 12.38 -0.08
C VAL A 26 -2.18 12.70 0.82
N ALA A 27 -2.75 13.89 0.65
CA ALA A 27 -3.87 14.35 1.45
C ALA A 27 -5.02 14.84 0.59
N ARG A 28 -6.24 14.74 1.12
CA ARG A 28 -7.44 15.38 0.60
C ARG A 28 -7.86 16.48 1.56
N ILE A 29 -8.26 17.61 1.01
CA ILE A 29 -8.86 18.73 1.78
C ILE A 29 -10.36 18.75 1.43
N ASP A 30 -11.21 18.81 2.44
CA ASP A 30 -12.65 18.94 2.23
C ASP A 30 -13.08 20.43 2.12
N GLU A 31 -14.39 20.65 1.93
CA GLU A 31 -14.98 22.00 1.76
C GLU A 31 -14.83 22.89 3.01
N ASP A 32 -14.70 22.29 4.20
CA ASP A 32 -14.50 22.97 5.47
C ASP A 32 -13.01 23.22 5.77
N GLY A 33 -12.09 22.76 4.91
CA GLY A 33 -10.65 22.94 5.05
C GLY A 33 -9.95 21.89 5.92
N PHE A 34 -10.63 20.80 6.31
CA PHE A 34 -10.00 19.70 7.03
C PHE A 34 -9.12 18.86 6.10
N ILE A 35 -7.94 18.48 6.61
CA ILE A 35 -6.94 17.70 5.89
C ILE A 35 -7.04 16.25 6.33
N PHE A 36 -7.24 15.36 5.36
CA PHE A 36 -7.29 13.91 5.54
C PHE A 36 -6.10 13.28 4.83
N ILE A 37 -5.19 12.65 5.57
CA ILE A 37 -4.11 11.86 4.99
C ILE A 37 -4.72 10.61 4.36
N VAL A 38 -4.47 10.42 3.07
CA VAL A 38 -5.02 9.31 2.28
C VAL A 38 -4.01 8.19 2.14
N ASP A 39 -2.76 8.53 1.80
CA ASP A 39 -1.68 7.55 1.58
C ASP A 39 -0.31 8.26 1.59
N ARG A 40 0.75 7.51 1.26
CA ARG A 40 2.07 8.06 0.98
C ARG A 40 2.38 8.00 -0.51
N VAL A 41 3.05 9.03 -1.02
CA VAL A 41 3.44 9.10 -2.44
C VAL A 41 4.24 7.87 -2.87
N LYS A 42 5.17 7.40 -2.01
CA LYS A 42 6.04 6.23 -2.29
C LYS A 42 5.35 4.88 -2.17
N ASP A 43 4.18 4.84 -1.54
CA ASP A 43 3.42 3.59 -1.34
C ASP A 43 2.30 3.45 -2.37
N MET A 44 1.96 4.51 -3.08
CA MET A 44 0.95 4.54 -4.13
C MET A 44 1.38 3.69 -5.33
N VAL A 45 0.47 2.88 -5.86
CA VAL A 45 0.70 2.07 -7.05
C VAL A 45 0.37 2.88 -8.30
N LEU A 46 1.33 2.98 -9.22
CA LEU A 46 1.20 3.72 -10.48
C LEU A 46 0.87 2.75 -11.63
N ARG A 47 -0.41 2.49 -11.82
CA ARG A 47 -0.90 1.50 -12.78
C ARG A 47 -1.46 2.14 -14.05
N GLY A 48 -0.70 2.12 -15.13
CA GLY A 48 -1.17 2.60 -16.44
C GLY A 48 -1.66 4.05 -16.46
N GLY A 49 -1.06 4.93 -15.61
CA GLY A 49 -1.46 6.31 -15.43
C GLY A 49 -2.50 6.55 -14.32
N GLU A 50 -3.04 5.49 -13.73
CA GLU A 50 -3.95 5.58 -12.58
C GLU A 50 -3.18 5.52 -11.26
N ASN A 51 -3.54 6.40 -10.34
CA ASN A 51 -3.01 6.44 -8.98
C ASN A 51 -3.88 5.58 -8.07
N ILE A 52 -3.34 4.46 -7.58
CA ILE A 52 -4.06 3.57 -6.67
C ILE A 52 -3.47 3.72 -5.27
N TYR A 53 -4.30 4.17 -4.34
CA TYR A 53 -3.92 4.34 -2.95
C TYR A 53 -3.98 3.00 -2.22
N CYS A 54 -2.84 2.53 -1.73
CA CYS A 54 -2.75 1.26 -1.02
C CYS A 54 -3.70 1.19 0.17
N ALA A 55 -3.80 2.27 0.95
CA ALA A 55 -4.67 2.34 2.12
C ALA A 55 -6.16 2.17 1.77
N GLU A 56 -6.60 2.63 0.59
CA GLU A 56 -7.97 2.43 0.12
C GLU A 56 -8.25 0.93 -0.13
N VAL A 57 -7.36 0.26 -0.84
CA VAL A 57 -7.48 -1.18 -1.13
C VAL A 57 -7.39 -2.00 0.16
N GLU A 58 -6.42 -1.72 1.03
CA GLU A 58 -6.27 -2.33 2.34
C GLU A 58 -7.55 -2.19 3.18
N SER A 59 -8.16 -0.99 3.21
CA SER A 59 -9.40 -0.72 3.95
C SER A 59 -10.60 -1.53 3.46
N VAL A 60 -10.66 -1.83 2.16
CA VAL A 60 -11.72 -2.70 1.61
C VAL A 60 -11.45 -4.15 1.96
N VAL A 61 -10.22 -4.63 1.75
CA VAL A 61 -9.86 -6.03 2.03
C VAL A 61 -9.99 -6.37 3.51
N PHE A 62 -9.67 -5.43 4.40
CA PHE A 62 -9.80 -5.61 5.85
C PHE A 62 -11.25 -5.84 6.33
N LYS A 63 -12.27 -5.48 5.52
CA LYS A 63 -13.68 -5.74 5.82
C LYS A 63 -14.12 -7.16 5.46
N LEU A 64 -13.29 -7.91 4.74
CA LEU A 64 -13.56 -9.31 4.44
C LEU A 64 -13.27 -10.16 5.67
N ASP A 65 -14.28 -10.94 6.10
CA ASP A 65 -14.13 -11.85 7.22
C ASP A 65 -12.98 -12.84 6.97
N GLY A 66 -12.14 -13.01 7.98
CA GLY A 66 -11.02 -13.93 7.91
C GLY A 66 -9.67 -13.28 7.54
N VAL A 67 -9.62 -11.98 7.29
CA VAL A 67 -8.37 -11.23 7.12
C VAL A 67 -7.86 -10.78 8.48
N ALA A 68 -6.70 -11.28 8.91
CA ALA A 68 -6.03 -10.81 10.13
C ALA A 68 -5.09 -9.63 9.84
N GLU A 69 -4.32 -9.73 8.74
CA GLU A 69 -3.43 -8.67 8.29
C GLU A 69 -3.44 -8.61 6.78
N CYS A 70 -3.29 -7.41 6.22
CA CYS A 70 -3.04 -7.23 4.79
C CYS A 70 -2.13 -6.05 4.53
N SER A 71 -1.38 -6.11 3.44
CA SER A 71 -0.53 -5.02 2.97
C SER A 71 -0.52 -5.01 1.45
N VAL A 72 -0.86 -3.85 0.87
CA VAL A 72 -0.91 -3.62 -0.58
C VAL A 72 0.35 -2.89 -1.03
N PHE A 73 0.86 -3.27 -2.19
CA PHE A 73 2.05 -2.65 -2.79
C PHE A 73 2.05 -2.81 -4.32
N GLY A 74 2.83 -1.98 -5.00
CA GLY A 74 3.06 -2.10 -6.45
C GLY A 74 4.00 -3.27 -6.75
N VAL A 75 3.65 -4.02 -7.79
CA VAL A 75 4.45 -5.07 -8.42
C VAL A 75 4.82 -4.60 -9.82
N GLU A 76 6.08 -4.67 -10.20
CA GLU A 76 6.53 -4.21 -11.52
C GLU A 76 5.81 -4.94 -12.65
N ASP A 77 5.35 -4.18 -13.66
CA ASP A 77 4.68 -4.69 -14.87
C ASP A 77 5.19 -3.92 -16.09
N ASP A 78 5.68 -4.66 -17.08
CA ASP A 78 6.31 -4.08 -18.29
C ASP A 78 5.39 -3.16 -19.09
N ARG A 79 4.08 -3.37 -19.03
CA ARG A 79 3.09 -2.63 -19.80
C ARG A 79 2.47 -1.47 -19.05
N LEU A 80 2.22 -1.66 -17.76
CA LEU A 80 1.45 -0.72 -16.94
C LEU A 80 2.32 0.06 -15.96
N GLY A 81 3.64 -0.23 -15.90
CA GLY A 81 4.56 0.26 -14.90
C GLY A 81 4.45 -0.56 -13.62
N GLU A 82 3.27 -0.56 -13.02
CA GLU A 82 2.97 -1.41 -11.86
C GLU A 82 1.59 -2.06 -11.97
N GLU A 83 1.44 -3.18 -11.27
CA GLU A 83 0.17 -3.85 -10.97
C GLU A 83 -0.04 -3.93 -9.45
N VAL A 84 -1.30 -4.09 -9.05
CA VAL A 84 -1.65 -4.18 -7.63
C VAL A 84 -1.34 -5.56 -7.09
N GLY A 85 -0.45 -5.63 -6.10
CA GLY A 85 -0.16 -6.82 -5.31
C GLY A 85 -0.64 -6.66 -3.87
N ILE A 86 -1.04 -7.76 -3.24
CA ILE A 86 -1.45 -7.79 -1.83
C ILE A 86 -0.94 -9.05 -1.15
N ALA A 87 -0.29 -8.88 0.00
CA ALA A 87 0.01 -9.96 0.93
C ALA A 87 -1.06 -9.98 2.03
N ILE A 88 -1.61 -11.15 2.33
CA ILE A 88 -2.67 -11.35 3.33
C ILE A 88 -2.27 -12.46 4.27
N PHE A 89 -2.33 -12.19 5.57
CA PHE A 89 -2.25 -13.20 6.62
C PHE A 89 -3.67 -13.50 7.09
N PRO A 90 -4.17 -14.73 6.88
CA PRO A 90 -5.51 -15.14 7.30
C PRO A 90 -5.63 -15.25 8.82
N ALA A 91 -6.81 -14.97 9.34
CA ALA A 91 -7.14 -15.28 10.74
C ALA A 91 -7.21 -16.79 10.98
N ALA A 92 -6.87 -17.20 12.20
CA ALA A 92 -6.89 -18.61 12.55
C ALA A 92 -8.26 -19.25 12.35
N GLY A 93 -8.28 -20.41 11.72
CA GLY A 93 -9.51 -21.18 11.46
C GLY A 93 -10.34 -20.67 10.28
N THR A 94 -9.84 -19.71 9.50
CA THR A 94 -10.53 -19.21 8.29
C THR A 94 -9.89 -19.78 7.02
N THR A 95 -10.70 -19.88 5.97
CA THR A 95 -10.22 -20.26 4.63
C THR A 95 -10.50 -19.11 3.67
N LEU A 96 -9.45 -18.41 3.29
CA LEU A 96 -9.49 -17.39 2.23
C LEU A 96 -8.96 -17.97 0.93
N THR A 97 -9.53 -17.52 -0.18
CA THR A 97 -9.03 -17.83 -1.52
C THR A 97 -8.85 -16.54 -2.31
N ALA A 98 -7.96 -16.55 -3.29
CA ALA A 98 -7.77 -15.39 -4.16
C ALA A 98 -9.08 -14.98 -4.85
N ASP A 99 -9.92 -15.94 -5.25
CA ASP A 99 -11.21 -15.67 -5.87
C ASP A 99 -12.18 -14.97 -4.91
N SER A 100 -12.24 -15.40 -3.64
CA SER A 100 -13.10 -14.75 -2.64
C SER A 100 -12.65 -13.30 -2.38
N ILE A 101 -11.34 -13.06 -2.36
CA ILE A 101 -10.77 -11.73 -2.17
C ILE A 101 -11.08 -10.83 -3.38
N ARG A 102 -10.85 -11.32 -4.61
CA ARG A 102 -11.18 -10.59 -5.84
C ARG A 102 -12.66 -10.29 -5.97
N ALA A 103 -13.53 -11.24 -5.64
CA ALA A 103 -14.98 -11.05 -5.65
C ALA A 103 -15.41 -9.98 -4.65
N HIS A 104 -14.85 -10.01 -3.43
CA HIS A 104 -15.11 -8.97 -2.43
C HIS A 104 -14.66 -7.59 -2.93
N CYS A 105 -13.44 -7.47 -3.44
CA CYS A 105 -12.92 -6.22 -4.00
C CYS A 105 -13.78 -5.72 -5.17
N GLY A 106 -14.23 -6.62 -6.06
CA GLY A 106 -15.05 -6.29 -7.23
C GLY A 106 -16.40 -5.67 -6.89
N ASN A 107 -16.92 -5.94 -5.69
CA ASN A 107 -18.17 -5.35 -5.20
C ASN A 107 -17.99 -3.97 -4.54
N HIS A 108 -16.74 -3.56 -4.23
CA HIS A 108 -16.49 -2.39 -3.40
C HIS A 108 -15.55 -1.36 -4.01
N MET A 109 -14.89 -1.68 -5.12
CA MET A 109 -13.94 -0.77 -5.76
C MET A 109 -13.92 -0.90 -7.29
N ALA A 110 -13.30 0.07 -7.95
CA ALA A 110 -13.12 0.05 -9.40
C ALA A 110 -12.22 -1.11 -9.84
N LYS A 111 -12.48 -1.65 -11.03
CA LYS A 111 -11.86 -2.87 -11.56
C LYS A 111 -10.33 -2.80 -11.62
N PHE A 112 -9.77 -1.63 -11.92
CA PHE A 112 -8.33 -1.42 -12.01
C PHE A 112 -7.61 -1.41 -10.66
N LYS A 113 -8.35 -1.28 -9.53
CA LYS A 113 -7.82 -1.33 -8.15
C LYS A 113 -7.80 -2.74 -7.57
N ILE A 114 -8.49 -3.70 -8.20
CA ILE A 114 -8.57 -5.09 -7.71
C ILE A 114 -7.17 -5.71 -7.79
N PRO A 115 -6.66 -6.33 -6.69
CA PRO A 115 -5.36 -6.97 -6.70
C PRO A 115 -5.25 -8.06 -7.76
N ARG A 116 -4.25 -7.91 -8.62
CA ARG A 116 -3.89 -8.95 -9.60
C ARG A 116 -3.12 -10.07 -8.93
N TYR A 117 -2.16 -9.72 -8.09
CA TYR A 117 -1.30 -10.66 -7.38
C TYR A 117 -1.72 -10.75 -5.92
N ILE A 118 -2.03 -11.97 -5.45
CA ILE A 118 -2.49 -12.22 -4.08
C ILE A 118 -1.62 -13.32 -3.48
N TRP A 119 -0.95 -13.01 -2.38
CA TRP A 119 -0.18 -13.97 -1.60
C TRP A 119 -0.89 -14.22 -0.27
N LEU A 120 -1.27 -15.48 -0.03
CA LEU A 120 -1.80 -15.92 1.26
C LEU A 120 -0.63 -16.41 2.12
N MET A 121 -0.32 -15.65 3.15
CA MET A 121 0.83 -15.89 4.00
C MET A 121 0.52 -16.91 5.09
N SER A 122 1.48 -17.77 5.41
CA SER A 122 1.41 -18.71 6.53
C SER A 122 1.83 -18.10 7.86
N GLU A 123 2.49 -16.94 7.82
CA GLU A 123 3.01 -16.21 8.98
C GLU A 123 2.59 -14.74 8.91
N ALA A 124 2.60 -14.07 10.08
CA ALA A 124 2.30 -12.64 10.16
C ALA A 124 3.25 -11.80 9.28
N LEU A 125 2.72 -10.71 8.73
CA LEU A 125 3.47 -9.85 7.84
C LEU A 125 4.64 -9.15 8.56
N PRO A 126 5.81 -8.97 7.90
CA PRO A 126 6.96 -8.33 8.50
C PRO A 126 6.67 -6.88 8.92
N ARG A 127 7.08 -6.54 10.14
CA ARG A 127 6.88 -5.21 10.74
C ARG A 127 8.18 -4.66 11.30
N ASN A 128 8.31 -3.34 11.29
CA ASN A 128 9.36 -2.67 12.02
C ASN A 128 9.03 -2.59 13.53
N ALA A 129 9.98 -2.07 14.33
CA ALA A 129 9.82 -1.90 15.77
C ALA A 129 8.63 -0.98 16.17
N SER A 130 8.14 -0.14 15.28
CA SER A 130 6.96 0.71 15.49
C SER A 130 5.65 0.08 15.02
N GLY A 131 5.66 -1.19 14.58
CA GLY A 131 4.49 -1.94 14.15
C GLY A 131 4.04 -1.68 12.70
N LYS A 132 4.80 -0.91 11.91
CA LYS A 132 4.48 -0.65 10.50
C LYS A 132 4.92 -1.79 9.62
N PHE A 133 4.09 -2.20 8.66
CA PHE A 133 4.43 -3.20 7.65
C PHE A 133 5.63 -2.76 6.81
N LEU A 134 6.54 -3.69 6.57
CA LEU A 134 7.76 -3.49 5.78
C LEU A 134 7.49 -3.87 4.30
N LYS A 135 6.76 -3.00 3.58
CA LYS A 135 6.37 -3.24 2.17
C LYS A 135 7.56 -3.53 1.26
N ARG A 136 8.72 -2.96 1.55
CA ARG A 136 9.95 -3.24 0.80
C ARG A 136 10.38 -4.70 0.96
N GLU A 137 10.37 -5.23 2.19
CA GLU A 137 10.70 -6.63 2.44
C GLU A 137 9.69 -7.57 1.78
N LEU A 138 8.40 -7.23 1.79
CA LEU A 138 7.38 -8.01 1.09
C LEU A 138 7.66 -8.09 -0.42
N ARG A 139 8.05 -6.98 -1.06
CA ARG A 139 8.41 -6.97 -2.49
C ARG A 139 9.65 -7.82 -2.79
N GLU A 140 10.61 -7.90 -1.86
CA GLU A 140 11.83 -8.68 -2.02
C GLU A 140 11.60 -10.19 -1.75
N LEU A 141 10.65 -10.54 -0.89
CA LEU A 141 10.36 -11.91 -0.46
C LEU A 141 9.37 -12.65 -1.37
N LEU A 142 8.44 -11.91 -2.02
CA LEU A 142 7.31 -12.51 -2.72
C LEU A 142 7.58 -12.59 -4.23
N ASP A 143 7.62 -13.83 -4.74
CA ASP A 143 7.74 -14.08 -6.17
C ASP A 143 6.35 -13.98 -6.85
N VAL A 144 6.30 -13.33 -7.99
CA VAL A 144 5.08 -13.19 -8.82
C VAL A 144 4.55 -14.55 -9.27
N ASN A 145 5.43 -15.55 -9.44
CA ASN A 145 5.08 -16.90 -9.82
C ASN A 145 4.36 -17.68 -8.71
N ASP A 146 4.50 -17.25 -7.45
CA ASP A 146 3.85 -17.87 -6.31
C ASP A 146 2.50 -17.18 -5.96
N ALA A 147 2.16 -16.11 -6.68
CA ALA A 147 0.90 -15.41 -6.49
C ALA A 147 -0.27 -16.20 -7.12
N ALA A 148 -1.41 -16.16 -6.43
CA ALA A 148 -2.66 -16.70 -6.93
C ALA A 148 -3.41 -15.67 -7.81
#